data_c6c9eb1d903d2b7d46fddc3a61da4724
#
_entry.id   c6c9eb1d903d2b7d46fddc3a61da4724
#
_cell.length_a   1.000
_cell.length_b   1.000
_cell.length_c   1.000
_cell.angle_alpha   90.00
_cell.angle_beta   90.00
_cell.angle_gamma   90.00
#
_symmetry.space_group_name_H-M   'P 1'
#
loop_
_entity.id
_entity.type
_entity.pdbx_description
1 polymer ?
#
loop_
_entity_poly.entity_id
_entity_poly.type
_entity_poly.pdbx_seq_one_letter_code
_entity_poly.pdbx_strand_id
1 'polypeptide(L)'
;MGMLDGRVAMVTGGGRGVGAEVAKMFAANGAKVLINDPGVGGGGEGGEQGPAEEIANAIKAGGGEAAPNFGSVASYEDCLGMVQQARDELGGLHIIFNPAGILRDRMFHKMSPDDWQDVIDVHLTGHFNVNRAAINLFREQEYGRIIMCSSTSGLLGNIGQANYGAAKMGIVGLSRIVAMESKKKNVTSNVICPSADTRMTRSVPTPKDPDAAKMREERLTRSPADAIAPLITFLASEGAGHVTGQIFHQRGGELSLYGQPRPTRMVHHDGGWTPELIAESAMPALEPQFFDIANSRAVHPGLPMN
;
A
#
# COMPACT_ATOMS: atom_id res chain seq x y z
N MET A 1 -16.02 -17.91 -15.44
CA MET A 1 -14.65 -18.08 -14.95
C MET A 1 -14.20 -16.72 -14.46
N GLY A 2 -13.80 -16.64 -13.18
CA GLY A 2 -13.33 -15.40 -12.58
C GLY A 2 -11.88 -15.10 -12.96
N MET A 3 -11.43 -13.86 -12.82
CA MET A 3 -10.06 -13.45 -13.16
C MET A 3 -8.97 -14.15 -12.32
N LEU A 4 -9.35 -14.71 -11.17
CA LEU A 4 -8.44 -15.31 -10.17
C LEU A 4 -8.75 -16.79 -9.89
N ASP A 5 -9.50 -17.46 -10.78
CA ASP A 5 -9.84 -18.87 -10.63
C ASP A 5 -8.59 -19.74 -10.41
N GLY A 6 -8.65 -20.62 -9.40
CA GLY A 6 -7.56 -21.51 -9.02
C GLY A 6 -6.38 -20.82 -8.31
N ARG A 7 -6.47 -19.53 -7.99
CA ARG A 7 -5.45 -18.80 -7.25
C ARG A 7 -5.74 -18.75 -5.76
N VAL A 8 -4.69 -18.62 -4.96
CA VAL A 8 -4.77 -18.39 -3.53
C VAL A 8 -4.16 -17.03 -3.23
N ALA A 9 -4.88 -16.19 -2.52
CA ALA A 9 -4.47 -14.85 -2.17
C ALA A 9 -4.34 -14.70 -0.64
N MET A 10 -3.37 -13.92 -0.19
CA MET A 10 -3.25 -13.45 1.19
C MET A 10 -3.47 -11.93 1.21
N VAL A 11 -4.33 -11.48 2.11
CA VAL A 11 -4.62 -10.05 2.34
C VAL A 11 -4.32 -9.73 3.80
N THR A 12 -3.26 -8.94 4.06
CA THR A 12 -2.95 -8.46 5.41
C THR A 12 -3.83 -7.25 5.75
N GLY A 13 -4.21 -7.04 7.02
CA GLY A 13 -5.21 -6.01 7.35
C GLY A 13 -6.53 -6.23 6.61
N GLY A 14 -6.86 -7.50 6.34
CA GLY A 14 -7.99 -7.93 5.51
C GLY A 14 -9.34 -7.92 6.23
N GLY A 15 -9.38 -7.63 7.52
CA GLY A 15 -10.61 -7.63 8.30
C GLY A 15 -11.47 -6.37 8.14
N ARG A 16 -10.92 -5.27 7.60
CA ARG A 16 -11.62 -3.98 7.53
C ARG A 16 -11.21 -3.15 6.31
N GLY A 17 -12.05 -2.16 5.96
CA GLY A 17 -11.78 -1.14 4.95
C GLY A 17 -11.36 -1.71 3.60
N VAL A 18 -10.32 -1.13 2.98
CA VAL A 18 -9.84 -1.57 1.65
C VAL A 18 -9.44 -3.04 1.62
N GLY A 19 -8.79 -3.55 2.69
CA GLY A 19 -8.40 -4.95 2.77
C GLY A 19 -9.58 -5.90 2.69
N ALA A 20 -10.65 -5.62 3.44
CA ALA A 20 -11.86 -6.42 3.45
C ALA A 20 -12.57 -6.42 2.08
N GLU A 21 -12.69 -5.26 1.42
CA GLU A 21 -13.35 -5.17 0.12
C GLU A 21 -12.53 -5.87 -0.97
N VAL A 22 -11.19 -5.78 -0.92
CA VAL A 22 -10.31 -6.54 -1.82
C VAL A 22 -10.43 -8.04 -1.58
N ALA A 23 -10.44 -8.50 -0.32
CA ALA A 23 -10.61 -9.92 0.01
C ALA A 23 -11.92 -10.49 -0.55
N LYS A 24 -13.02 -9.76 -0.38
CA LYS A 24 -14.33 -10.13 -0.96
C LYS A 24 -14.28 -10.18 -2.48
N MET A 25 -13.69 -9.17 -3.12
CA MET A 25 -13.58 -9.11 -4.58
C MET A 25 -12.67 -10.21 -5.15
N PHE A 26 -11.57 -10.55 -4.47
CA PHE A 26 -10.74 -11.68 -4.84
C PHE A 26 -11.52 -12.99 -4.81
N ALA A 27 -12.28 -13.24 -3.74
CA ALA A 27 -13.13 -14.41 -3.62
C ALA A 27 -14.24 -14.44 -4.69
N ALA A 28 -14.89 -13.32 -4.95
CA ALA A 28 -15.91 -13.19 -6.01
C ALA A 28 -15.33 -13.44 -7.43
N ASN A 29 -14.01 -13.30 -7.60
CA ASN A 29 -13.29 -13.61 -8.83
C ASN A 29 -12.63 -15.00 -8.83
N GLY A 30 -12.97 -15.88 -7.88
CA GLY A 30 -12.57 -17.28 -7.86
C GLY A 30 -11.29 -17.59 -7.06
N ALA A 31 -10.70 -16.62 -6.38
CA ALA A 31 -9.58 -16.90 -5.49
C ALA A 31 -10.03 -17.49 -4.14
N LYS A 32 -9.21 -18.38 -3.57
CA LYS A 32 -9.26 -18.72 -2.15
C LYS A 32 -8.47 -17.66 -1.37
N VAL A 33 -8.94 -17.20 -0.21
CA VAL A 33 -8.38 -16.03 0.45
C VAL A 33 -7.98 -16.31 1.90
N LEU A 34 -6.70 -16.14 2.24
CA LEU A 34 -6.24 -16.01 3.62
C LEU A 34 -6.38 -14.55 4.06
N ILE A 35 -7.18 -14.32 5.07
CA ILE A 35 -7.48 -12.99 5.60
C ILE A 35 -6.70 -12.81 6.90
N ASN A 36 -5.62 -12.04 6.85
CA ASN A 36 -4.85 -11.75 8.04
C ASN A 36 -5.27 -10.40 8.63
N ASP A 37 -5.67 -10.39 9.89
CA ASP A 37 -5.92 -9.19 10.69
C ASP A 37 -5.84 -9.55 12.19
N PRO A 38 -4.88 -9.01 12.95
CA PRO A 38 -4.80 -9.21 14.39
C PRO A 38 -5.90 -8.48 15.18
N GLY A 39 -6.78 -7.72 14.49
CA GLY A 39 -7.90 -7.03 15.11
C GLY A 39 -7.54 -5.80 15.93
N VAL A 40 -6.31 -5.28 15.79
CA VAL A 40 -5.86 -4.11 16.54
C VAL A 40 -6.59 -2.82 16.15
N GLY A 41 -6.60 -1.85 17.05
CA GLY A 41 -7.11 -0.49 16.80
C GLY A 41 -6.30 0.26 15.72
N GLY A 42 -6.80 1.42 15.28
CA GLY A 42 -6.11 2.26 14.29
C GLY A 42 -4.74 2.77 14.75
N GLY A 43 -4.49 2.81 16.06
CA GLY A 43 -3.21 3.14 16.68
C GLY A 43 -2.33 1.92 17.00
N GLY A 44 -2.79 0.69 16.70
CA GLY A 44 -2.06 -0.54 17.01
C GLY A 44 -2.37 -1.15 18.38
N GLU A 45 -3.34 -0.62 19.13
CA GLU A 45 -3.71 -1.13 20.45
C GLU A 45 -4.79 -2.21 20.38
N GLY A 46 -4.80 -3.09 21.37
CA GLY A 46 -5.77 -4.18 21.50
C GLY A 46 -5.51 -5.31 20.52
N GLY A 47 -6.49 -6.17 20.38
CA GLY A 47 -6.52 -7.28 19.43
C GLY A 47 -7.82 -8.06 19.60
N GLU A 48 -8.64 -8.09 18.56
CA GLU A 48 -9.86 -8.86 18.48
C GLU A 48 -9.81 -9.75 17.24
N GLN A 49 -9.99 -11.05 17.38
CA GLN A 49 -9.94 -11.97 16.24
C GLN A 49 -11.13 -11.81 15.28
N GLY A 50 -12.24 -11.22 15.76
CA GLY A 50 -13.49 -11.08 15.04
C GLY A 50 -13.41 -10.51 13.62
N PRO A 51 -12.66 -9.43 13.34
CA PRO A 51 -12.65 -8.83 11.99
C PRO A 51 -12.20 -9.77 10.87
N ALA A 52 -11.15 -10.56 11.09
CA ALA A 52 -10.70 -11.53 10.08
C ALA A 52 -11.71 -12.67 9.91
N GLU A 53 -12.27 -13.15 11.02
CA GLU A 53 -13.29 -14.20 11.01
C GLU A 53 -14.59 -13.73 10.32
N GLU A 54 -15.05 -12.52 10.59
CA GLU A 54 -16.25 -11.96 9.99
C GLU A 54 -16.14 -11.95 8.46
N ILE A 55 -15.00 -11.49 7.92
CA ILE A 55 -14.79 -11.46 6.46
C ILE A 55 -14.65 -12.87 5.90
N ALA A 56 -13.92 -13.77 6.57
CA ALA A 56 -13.81 -15.17 6.14
C ALA A 56 -15.18 -15.85 6.10
N ASN A 57 -16.00 -15.65 7.12
CA ASN A 57 -17.36 -16.20 7.18
C ASN A 57 -18.27 -15.60 6.12
N ALA A 58 -18.18 -14.30 5.85
CA ALA A 58 -18.94 -13.64 4.79
C ALA A 58 -18.59 -14.21 3.40
N ILE A 59 -17.31 -14.46 3.13
CA ILE A 59 -16.85 -15.08 1.88
C ILE A 59 -17.37 -16.51 1.77
N LYS A 60 -17.29 -17.32 2.84
CA LYS A 60 -17.81 -18.69 2.87
C LYS A 60 -19.32 -18.73 2.67
N ALA A 61 -20.07 -17.82 3.29
CA ALA A 61 -21.51 -17.72 3.12
C ALA A 61 -21.91 -17.37 1.66
N GLY A 62 -21.04 -16.64 0.94
CA GLY A 62 -21.16 -16.38 -0.49
C GLY A 62 -20.70 -17.51 -1.41
N GLY A 63 -20.31 -18.67 -0.87
CA GLY A 63 -19.85 -19.84 -1.64
C GLY A 63 -18.36 -19.82 -2.00
N GLY A 64 -17.58 -18.87 -1.50
CA GLY A 64 -16.13 -18.80 -1.66
C GLY A 64 -15.36 -19.60 -0.61
N GLU A 65 -14.04 -19.72 -0.76
CA GLU A 65 -13.14 -20.32 0.20
C GLU A 65 -12.26 -19.27 0.87
N ALA A 66 -12.24 -19.24 2.20
CA ALA A 66 -11.41 -18.31 2.96
C ALA A 66 -11.02 -18.88 4.32
N ALA A 67 -9.87 -18.46 4.85
CA ALA A 67 -9.42 -18.77 6.20
C ALA A 67 -8.96 -17.49 6.92
N PRO A 68 -9.27 -17.31 8.23
CA PRO A 68 -8.75 -16.21 9.02
C PRO A 68 -7.33 -16.51 9.51
N ASN A 69 -6.53 -15.45 9.71
CA ASN A 69 -5.24 -15.50 10.37
C ASN A 69 -5.07 -14.27 11.26
N PHE A 70 -4.41 -14.41 12.40
CA PHE A 70 -4.32 -13.38 13.45
C PHE A 70 -2.87 -12.95 13.75
N GLY A 71 -1.90 -13.43 12.99
CA GLY A 71 -0.49 -13.13 13.17
C GLY A 71 -0.15 -11.66 12.88
N SER A 72 0.93 -11.18 13.46
CA SER A 72 1.44 -9.83 13.25
C SER A 72 2.36 -9.75 12.03
N VAL A 73 2.15 -8.80 11.14
CA VAL A 73 3.07 -8.53 10.02
C VAL A 73 4.44 -8.04 10.50
N ALA A 74 4.52 -7.45 11.71
CA ALA A 74 5.79 -7.03 12.31
C ALA A 74 6.66 -8.21 12.77
N SER A 75 6.08 -9.41 12.94
CA SER A 75 6.79 -10.65 13.26
C SER A 75 7.09 -11.45 12.00
N TYR A 76 8.37 -11.71 11.74
CA TYR A 76 8.76 -12.52 10.58
C TYR A 76 8.31 -13.99 10.72
N GLU A 77 8.33 -14.51 11.94
CA GLU A 77 7.88 -15.87 12.25
C GLU A 77 6.38 -16.03 11.99
N ASP A 78 5.55 -15.06 12.41
CA ASP A 78 4.13 -15.06 12.09
C ASP A 78 3.91 -15.01 10.57
N CYS A 79 4.71 -14.24 9.84
CA CYS A 79 4.60 -14.18 8.38
C CYS A 79 4.97 -15.51 7.70
N LEU A 80 5.94 -16.26 8.22
CA LEU A 80 6.20 -17.63 7.77
C LEU A 80 5.00 -18.55 8.08
N GLY A 81 4.39 -18.41 9.26
CA GLY A 81 3.17 -19.12 9.63
C GLY A 81 1.99 -18.82 8.71
N MET A 82 1.80 -17.56 8.31
CA MET A 82 0.78 -17.15 7.32
C MET A 82 0.96 -17.85 5.97
N VAL A 83 2.21 -17.89 5.46
CA VAL A 83 2.50 -18.57 4.19
C VAL A 83 2.25 -20.08 4.30
N GLN A 84 2.64 -20.69 5.42
CA GLN A 84 2.42 -22.11 5.66
C GLN A 84 0.92 -22.42 5.77
N GLN A 85 0.15 -21.63 6.52
CA GLN A 85 -1.30 -21.79 6.63
C GLN A 85 -2.00 -21.69 5.26
N ALA A 86 -1.62 -20.71 4.43
CA ALA A 86 -2.19 -20.59 3.08
C ALA A 86 -1.94 -21.84 2.24
N ARG A 87 -0.76 -22.46 2.36
CA ARG A 87 -0.42 -23.69 1.66
C ARG A 87 -1.22 -24.89 2.18
N ASP A 88 -1.33 -25.03 3.48
CA ASP A 88 -1.94 -26.21 4.11
C ASP A 88 -3.48 -26.20 4.01
N GLU A 89 -4.11 -25.04 4.25
CA GLU A 89 -5.56 -24.94 4.29
C GLU A 89 -6.19 -24.57 2.93
N LEU A 90 -5.49 -23.79 2.10
CA LEU A 90 -6.04 -23.28 0.84
C LEU A 90 -5.36 -23.86 -0.40
N GLY A 91 -4.27 -24.63 -0.22
CA GLY A 91 -3.60 -25.37 -1.28
C GLY A 91 -2.50 -24.59 -2.01
N GLY A 92 -2.05 -23.44 -1.51
CA GLY A 92 -0.96 -22.66 -2.13
C GLY A 92 -0.93 -21.21 -1.70
N LEU A 93 -0.07 -20.41 -2.37
CA LEU A 93 -0.09 -18.95 -2.30
C LEU A 93 0.41 -18.39 -3.62
N HIS A 94 -0.32 -17.44 -4.21
CA HIS A 94 -0.05 -16.89 -5.53
C HIS A 94 -0.09 -15.36 -5.56
N ILE A 95 -0.87 -14.77 -4.66
CA ILE A 95 -1.15 -13.33 -4.62
C ILE A 95 -0.97 -12.82 -3.20
N ILE A 96 -0.33 -11.67 -3.04
CA ILE A 96 -0.24 -10.94 -1.78
C ILE A 96 -0.70 -9.50 -2.00
N PHE A 97 -1.64 -9.06 -1.18
CA PHE A 97 -1.99 -7.66 -1.02
C PHE A 97 -1.74 -7.23 0.42
N ASN A 98 -0.95 -6.16 0.60
CA ASN A 98 -0.42 -5.71 1.89
C ASN A 98 -1.01 -4.36 2.34
N PRO A 99 -2.28 -4.23 2.73
CA PRO A 99 -2.84 -2.99 3.27
C PRO A 99 -2.72 -2.83 4.78
N ALA A 100 -2.16 -3.80 5.53
CA ALA A 100 -1.98 -3.68 6.97
C ALA A 100 -1.26 -2.39 7.37
N GLY A 101 -1.75 -1.72 8.43
CA GLY A 101 -1.15 -0.47 8.85
C GLY A 101 -1.82 0.18 10.05
N ILE A 102 -1.07 1.06 10.71
CA ILE A 102 -1.48 1.87 11.86
C ILE A 102 -1.08 3.34 11.65
N LEU A 103 -1.62 4.25 12.45
CA LEU A 103 -1.25 5.65 12.49
C LEU A 103 -0.77 6.07 13.88
N ARG A 104 0.35 6.79 13.93
CA ARG A 104 0.92 7.46 15.11
C ARG A 104 1.33 8.87 14.71
N ASP A 105 0.37 9.64 14.19
CA ASP A 105 0.61 10.98 13.64
C ASP A 105 1.02 11.96 14.73
N ARG A 106 2.16 12.62 14.54
CA ARG A 106 2.71 13.67 15.42
C ARG A 106 3.52 14.66 14.60
N MET A 107 3.51 15.93 14.96
CA MET A 107 4.48 16.89 14.44
C MET A 107 5.90 16.38 14.71
N PHE A 108 6.81 16.48 13.74
CA PHE A 108 8.14 15.88 13.83
C PHE A 108 8.90 16.19 15.13
N HIS A 109 8.84 17.44 15.60
CA HIS A 109 9.47 17.86 16.86
C HIS A 109 8.82 17.31 18.14
N LYS A 110 7.67 16.61 18.02
CA LYS A 110 6.94 15.97 19.14
C LYS A 110 6.80 14.47 18.99
N MET A 111 7.31 13.91 17.88
CA MET A 111 7.24 12.48 17.59
C MET A 111 8.22 11.73 18.49
N SER A 112 7.73 10.75 19.24
CA SER A 112 8.58 9.90 20.05
C SER A 112 9.27 8.82 19.21
N PRO A 113 10.38 8.22 19.71
CA PRO A 113 10.97 7.04 19.10
C PRO A 113 9.97 5.89 18.93
N ASP A 114 9.06 5.68 19.88
CA ASP A 114 8.05 4.62 19.82
C ASP A 114 7.00 4.93 18.75
N ASP A 115 6.51 6.19 18.63
CA ASP A 115 5.63 6.59 17.53
C ASP A 115 6.27 6.33 16.15
N TRP A 116 7.58 6.51 16.05
CA TRP A 116 8.33 6.21 14.84
C TRP A 116 8.43 4.71 14.59
N GLN A 117 8.94 3.97 15.60
CA GLN A 117 9.25 2.54 15.44
C GLN A 117 8.01 1.70 15.17
N ASP A 118 6.92 1.91 15.92
CA ASP A 118 5.66 1.17 15.72
C ASP A 118 5.18 1.27 14.27
N VAL A 119 5.25 2.47 13.67
CA VAL A 119 4.82 2.69 12.29
C VAL A 119 5.78 2.04 11.29
N ILE A 120 7.09 2.14 11.51
CA ILE A 120 8.11 1.47 10.66
C ILE A 120 7.92 -0.04 10.71
N ASP A 121 7.72 -0.62 11.90
CA ASP A 121 7.60 -2.06 12.08
C ASP A 121 6.38 -2.64 11.38
N VAL A 122 5.23 -2.01 11.52
CA VAL A 122 4.01 -2.50 10.87
C VAL A 122 4.03 -2.24 9.37
N HIS A 123 4.42 -1.04 8.93
CA HIS A 123 4.33 -0.68 7.52
C HIS A 123 5.52 -1.19 6.71
N LEU A 124 6.75 -0.76 7.02
CA LEU A 124 7.90 -1.04 6.17
C LEU A 124 8.45 -2.45 6.44
N THR A 125 8.76 -2.75 7.70
CA THR A 125 9.23 -4.08 8.11
C THR A 125 8.17 -5.13 7.82
N GLY A 126 6.89 -4.84 8.08
CA GLY A 126 5.78 -5.75 7.79
C GLY A 126 5.65 -6.08 6.29
N HIS A 127 5.78 -5.10 5.40
CA HIS A 127 5.82 -5.38 3.97
C HIS A 127 7.04 -6.24 3.57
N PHE A 128 8.21 -5.96 4.15
CA PHE A 128 9.38 -6.81 3.95
C PHE A 128 9.12 -8.23 4.43
N ASN A 129 8.66 -8.42 5.66
CA ASN A 129 8.45 -9.73 6.27
C ASN A 129 7.50 -10.62 5.45
N VAL A 130 6.31 -10.10 5.13
CA VAL A 130 5.29 -10.84 4.38
C VAL A 130 5.82 -11.26 3.01
N ASN A 131 6.42 -10.32 2.26
CA ASN A 131 6.90 -10.61 0.92
C ASN A 131 8.15 -11.49 0.95
N ARG A 132 9.05 -11.32 1.94
CA ARG A 132 10.25 -12.15 2.12
C ARG A 132 9.88 -13.59 2.47
N ALA A 133 8.84 -13.81 3.27
CA ALA A 133 8.35 -15.14 3.60
C ALA A 133 7.85 -15.91 2.36
N ALA A 134 7.23 -15.22 1.40
CA ALA A 134 6.60 -15.84 0.24
C ALA A 134 7.46 -15.87 -1.03
N ILE A 135 8.48 -15.02 -1.15
CA ILE A 135 9.16 -14.78 -2.43
C ILE A 135 9.83 -16.03 -3.02
N ASN A 136 10.38 -16.90 -2.18
CA ASN A 136 11.00 -18.14 -2.67
C ASN A 136 9.96 -19.06 -3.31
N LEU A 137 8.79 -19.24 -2.66
CA LEU A 137 7.67 -19.98 -3.21
C LEU A 137 7.23 -19.41 -4.57
N PHE A 138 7.08 -18.09 -4.68
CA PHE A 138 6.71 -17.43 -5.94
C PHE A 138 7.73 -17.64 -7.04
N ARG A 139 9.01 -17.63 -6.71
CA ARG A 139 10.10 -17.86 -7.66
C ARG A 139 10.20 -19.31 -8.11
N GLU A 140 9.94 -20.27 -7.22
CA GLU A 140 9.94 -21.70 -7.51
C GLU A 140 8.77 -22.09 -8.43
N GLN A 141 7.57 -21.59 -8.15
CA GLN A 141 6.37 -21.84 -8.96
C GLN A 141 6.28 -20.99 -10.24
N GLU A 142 7.23 -20.06 -10.44
CA GLU A 142 7.29 -19.10 -11.55
C GLU A 142 5.98 -18.31 -11.74
N TYR A 143 5.37 -17.94 -10.61
CA TYR A 143 4.18 -17.11 -10.56
C TYR A 143 4.08 -16.40 -9.20
N GLY A 144 3.85 -15.11 -9.22
CA GLY A 144 3.54 -14.31 -8.03
C GLY A 144 3.00 -12.94 -8.40
N ARG A 145 2.03 -12.46 -7.63
CA ARG A 145 1.47 -11.11 -7.76
C ARG A 145 1.55 -10.43 -6.41
N ILE A 146 2.42 -9.44 -6.31
CA ILE A 146 2.64 -8.66 -5.09
C ILE A 146 2.10 -7.27 -5.31
N ILE A 147 1.15 -6.87 -4.49
CA ILE A 147 0.57 -5.53 -4.49
C ILE A 147 0.83 -4.90 -3.12
N MET A 148 1.72 -3.92 -3.07
CA MET A 148 2.11 -3.23 -1.85
C MET A 148 1.30 -1.94 -1.68
N CYS A 149 0.84 -1.67 -0.46
CA CYS A 149 0.04 -0.50 -0.15
C CYS A 149 0.91 0.65 0.36
N SER A 150 1.19 1.63 -0.49
CA SER A 150 1.81 2.90 -0.11
C SER A 150 0.74 3.97 0.17
N SER A 151 1.09 5.24 0.02
CA SER A 151 0.21 6.39 0.22
C SER A 151 0.74 7.61 -0.51
N THR A 152 -0.15 8.52 -0.88
CA THR A 152 0.25 9.87 -1.32
C THR A 152 1.04 10.62 -0.25
N SER A 153 0.90 10.26 1.03
CA SER A 153 1.75 10.78 2.11
C SER A 153 3.22 10.39 1.96
N GLY A 154 3.52 9.21 1.40
CA GLY A 154 4.89 8.81 1.08
C GLY A 154 5.43 9.49 -0.17
N LEU A 155 4.59 9.68 -1.19
CA LEU A 155 5.00 10.24 -2.49
C LEU A 155 5.13 11.77 -2.46
N LEU A 156 4.25 12.46 -1.74
CA LEU A 156 4.12 13.92 -1.73
C LEU A 156 4.34 14.53 -0.35
N GLY A 157 4.08 13.77 0.71
CA GLY A 157 4.15 14.23 2.10
C GLY A 157 2.84 14.77 2.64
N ASN A 158 2.68 14.63 3.96
CA ASN A 158 1.64 15.27 4.75
C ASN A 158 2.21 15.70 6.10
N ILE A 159 1.77 16.86 6.60
CA ILE A 159 2.20 17.40 7.88
C ILE A 159 1.82 16.43 9.01
N GLY A 160 2.76 16.19 9.94
CA GLY A 160 2.55 15.30 11.09
C GLY A 160 2.77 13.80 10.81
N GLN A 161 3.19 13.44 9.60
CA GLN A 161 3.33 12.04 9.17
C GLN A 161 4.77 11.68 8.76
N ALA A 162 5.78 12.14 9.51
CA ALA A 162 7.16 11.84 9.16
C ALA A 162 7.48 10.33 9.20
N ASN A 163 6.98 9.60 10.22
CA ASN A 163 7.09 8.14 10.34
C ASN A 163 6.34 7.43 9.19
N TYR A 164 5.07 7.77 9.02
CA TYR A 164 4.21 7.16 8.01
C TYR A 164 4.71 7.46 6.58
N GLY A 165 5.06 8.72 6.29
CA GLY A 165 5.61 9.12 5.00
C GLY A 165 6.91 8.39 4.65
N ALA A 166 7.83 8.27 5.63
CA ALA A 166 9.08 7.52 5.46
C ALA A 166 8.81 6.04 5.16
N ALA A 167 7.95 5.39 5.96
CA ALA A 167 7.58 3.99 5.74
C ALA A 167 6.94 3.78 4.36
N LYS A 168 5.99 4.63 3.97
CA LYS A 168 5.25 4.52 2.70
C LYS A 168 6.12 4.81 1.49
N MET A 169 7.12 5.70 1.59
CA MET A 169 8.11 5.89 0.53
C MET A 169 9.12 4.71 0.48
N GLY A 170 9.50 4.16 1.63
CA GLY A 170 10.34 2.95 1.71
C GLY A 170 9.71 1.75 1.01
N ILE A 171 8.39 1.58 1.11
CA ILE A 171 7.63 0.53 0.40
C ILE A 171 7.76 0.69 -1.12
N VAL A 172 7.78 1.91 -1.65
CA VAL A 172 7.98 2.15 -3.09
C VAL A 172 9.36 1.66 -3.55
N GLY A 173 10.40 1.96 -2.75
CA GLY A 173 11.76 1.46 -3.00
C GLY A 173 11.82 -0.06 -2.96
N LEU A 174 11.25 -0.68 -1.91
CA LEU A 174 11.19 -2.13 -1.74
C LEU A 174 10.48 -2.80 -2.94
N SER A 175 9.29 -2.34 -3.30
CA SER A 175 8.53 -2.90 -4.44
C SER A 175 9.30 -2.84 -5.74
N ARG A 176 10.02 -1.74 -6.00
CA ARG A 176 10.83 -1.57 -7.20
C ARG A 176 11.95 -2.62 -7.27
N ILE A 177 12.68 -2.84 -6.18
CA ILE A 177 13.75 -3.83 -6.13
C ILE A 177 13.20 -5.24 -6.30
N VAL A 178 12.12 -5.57 -5.59
CA VAL A 178 11.45 -6.88 -5.75
C VAL A 178 11.00 -7.11 -7.20
N ALA A 179 10.43 -6.09 -7.86
CA ALA A 179 10.05 -6.17 -9.27
C ALA A 179 11.24 -6.45 -10.19
N MET A 180 12.37 -5.76 -9.97
CA MET A 180 13.59 -5.94 -10.77
C MET A 180 14.19 -7.35 -10.60
N GLU A 181 14.30 -7.82 -9.35
CA GLU A 181 14.91 -9.12 -9.02
C GLU A 181 14.05 -10.31 -9.46
N SER A 182 12.74 -10.12 -9.55
CA SER A 182 11.79 -11.22 -9.77
C SER A 182 11.21 -11.28 -11.18
N LYS A 183 11.53 -10.31 -12.04
CA LYS A 183 10.99 -10.19 -13.41
C LYS A 183 11.12 -11.47 -14.23
N LYS A 184 12.27 -12.15 -14.15
CA LYS A 184 12.54 -13.39 -14.91
C LYS A 184 11.78 -14.61 -14.39
N LYS A 185 11.09 -14.48 -13.24
CA LYS A 185 10.33 -15.55 -12.59
C LYS A 185 8.82 -15.35 -12.65
N ASN A 186 8.33 -14.49 -13.56
CA ASN A 186 6.92 -14.16 -13.69
C ASN A 186 6.29 -13.68 -12.35
N VAL A 187 7.10 -13.03 -11.52
CA VAL A 187 6.63 -12.40 -10.28
C VAL A 187 6.59 -10.90 -10.49
N THR A 188 5.41 -10.32 -10.35
CA THR A 188 5.23 -8.86 -10.44
C THR A 188 5.13 -8.24 -9.05
N SER A 189 5.61 -7.01 -8.92
CA SER A 189 5.45 -6.20 -7.70
C SER A 189 5.05 -4.78 -8.10
N ASN A 190 3.89 -4.34 -7.62
CA ASN A 190 3.35 -3.02 -7.89
C ASN A 190 2.92 -2.34 -6.60
N VAL A 191 2.81 -1.02 -6.65
CA VAL A 191 2.40 -0.18 -5.53
C VAL A 191 1.05 0.45 -5.83
N ILE A 192 0.15 0.40 -4.86
CA ILE A 192 -1.10 1.16 -4.86
C ILE A 192 -1.07 2.21 -3.74
N CYS A 193 -1.52 3.42 -4.06
CA CYS A 193 -1.75 4.52 -3.12
C CYS A 193 -3.27 4.77 -3.07
N PRO A 194 -4.03 4.08 -2.22
CA PRO A 194 -5.47 4.24 -2.18
C PRO A 194 -5.88 5.52 -1.45
N SER A 195 -6.91 6.19 -1.96
CA SER A 195 -7.63 7.24 -1.24
C SER A 195 -9.08 6.80 -1.12
N ALA A 196 -9.46 6.30 0.04
CA ALA A 196 -10.78 5.71 0.29
C ALA A 196 -11.36 6.14 1.63
N ASP A 197 -12.68 6.10 1.75
CA ASP A 197 -13.40 6.24 3.01
C ASP A 197 -13.20 4.99 3.85
N THR A 198 -12.44 5.12 4.92
CA THR A 198 -12.12 4.05 5.85
C THR A 198 -12.09 4.57 7.28
N ARG A 199 -12.14 3.69 8.27
CA ARG A 199 -11.92 4.06 9.67
C ARG A 199 -10.63 4.88 9.86
N MET A 200 -9.56 4.52 9.18
CA MET A 200 -8.26 5.21 9.24
C MET A 200 -8.37 6.65 8.70
N THR A 201 -9.01 6.87 7.57
CA THR A 201 -9.19 8.22 7.00
C THR A 201 -10.16 9.06 7.84
N ARG A 202 -11.14 8.44 8.47
CA ARG A 202 -12.10 9.11 9.38
C ARG A 202 -11.50 9.46 10.74
N SER A 203 -10.44 8.77 11.18
CA SER A 203 -9.74 9.12 12.45
C SER A 203 -8.92 10.40 12.35
N VAL A 204 -8.59 10.87 11.15
CA VAL A 204 -7.93 12.17 10.95
C VAL A 204 -8.90 13.30 11.37
N PRO A 205 -8.47 14.28 12.17
CA PRO A 205 -9.33 15.36 12.64
C PRO A 205 -10.03 16.11 11.49
N THR A 206 -11.32 16.39 11.67
CA THR A 206 -12.09 17.18 10.71
C THR A 206 -11.56 18.63 10.71
N PRO A 207 -11.40 19.25 9.52
CA PRO A 207 -11.04 20.66 9.42
C PRO A 207 -11.99 21.55 10.24
N LYS A 208 -11.44 22.58 10.88
CA LYS A 208 -12.27 23.55 11.62
C LYS A 208 -13.06 24.48 10.71
N ASP A 209 -12.56 24.72 9.52
CA ASP A 209 -13.25 25.51 8.50
C ASP A 209 -14.45 24.71 7.95
N PRO A 210 -15.68 25.26 7.96
CA PRO A 210 -16.89 24.54 7.54
C PRO A 210 -16.85 24.10 6.08
N ASP A 211 -16.33 24.92 5.18
CA ASP A 211 -16.26 24.60 3.76
C ASP A 211 -15.26 23.48 3.50
N ALA A 212 -14.09 23.53 4.14
CA ALA A 212 -13.10 22.45 4.08
C ALA A 212 -13.63 21.15 4.70
N ALA A 213 -14.43 21.23 5.76
CA ALA A 213 -15.08 20.07 6.38
C ALA A 213 -16.11 19.44 5.42
N LYS A 214 -16.95 20.25 4.78
CA LYS A 214 -17.92 19.81 3.77
C LYS A 214 -17.24 19.16 2.56
N MET A 215 -16.23 19.81 2.00
CA MET A 215 -15.45 19.26 0.89
C MET A 215 -14.78 17.92 1.25
N ARG A 216 -14.31 17.77 2.50
CA ARG A 216 -13.76 16.50 2.97
C ARG A 216 -14.82 15.39 2.97
N GLU A 217 -16.01 15.67 3.52
CA GLU A 217 -17.09 14.67 3.60
C GLU A 217 -17.57 14.26 2.20
N GLU A 218 -17.78 15.21 1.31
CA GLU A 218 -18.11 14.93 -0.09
C GLU A 218 -17.08 14.06 -0.79
N ARG A 219 -15.79 14.34 -0.55
CA ARG A 219 -14.69 13.54 -1.10
C ARG A 219 -14.68 12.11 -0.55
N LEU A 220 -14.90 11.92 0.76
CA LEU A 220 -14.96 10.60 1.37
C LEU A 220 -16.14 9.80 0.80
N THR A 221 -17.32 10.39 0.75
CA THR A 221 -18.54 9.73 0.21
C THR A 221 -18.35 9.25 -1.23
N ARG A 222 -17.55 9.95 -2.06
CA ARG A 222 -17.26 9.58 -3.44
C ARG A 222 -16.14 8.58 -3.62
N SER A 223 -15.51 8.19 -2.54
CA SER A 223 -14.36 7.28 -2.55
C SER A 223 -14.59 6.11 -1.59
N PRO A 224 -15.65 5.31 -1.80
CA PRO A 224 -15.89 4.16 -0.97
C PRO A 224 -14.75 3.14 -1.10
N ALA A 225 -14.55 2.31 -0.07
CA ALA A 225 -13.41 1.40 0.01
C ALA A 225 -13.42 0.32 -1.09
N ASP A 226 -14.59 -0.11 -1.52
CA ASP A 226 -14.79 -1.10 -2.59
C ASP A 226 -14.34 -0.59 -3.98
N ALA A 227 -14.38 0.74 -4.22
CA ALA A 227 -13.91 1.33 -5.46
C ALA A 227 -12.42 1.07 -5.75
N ILE A 228 -11.62 0.72 -4.73
CA ILE A 228 -10.20 0.40 -4.88
C ILE A 228 -9.98 -1.06 -5.35
N ALA A 229 -10.88 -1.96 -5.03
CA ALA A 229 -10.72 -3.39 -5.25
C ALA A 229 -10.59 -3.81 -6.73
N PRO A 230 -11.26 -3.19 -7.72
CA PRO A 230 -11.14 -3.58 -9.13
C PRO A 230 -9.71 -3.49 -9.68
N LEU A 231 -8.99 -2.40 -9.43
CA LEU A 231 -7.60 -2.26 -9.88
C LEU A 231 -6.69 -3.31 -9.24
N ILE A 232 -6.84 -3.55 -7.95
CA ILE A 232 -6.03 -4.54 -7.22
C ILE A 232 -6.32 -5.95 -7.75
N THR A 233 -7.57 -6.27 -8.04
CA THR A 233 -7.98 -7.55 -8.64
C THR A 233 -7.38 -7.73 -10.03
N PHE A 234 -7.37 -6.68 -10.85
CA PHE A 234 -6.69 -6.72 -12.15
C PHE A 234 -5.19 -6.96 -11.99
N LEU A 235 -4.51 -6.22 -11.10
CA LEU A 235 -3.07 -6.39 -10.86
C LEU A 235 -2.71 -7.78 -10.29
N ALA A 236 -3.65 -8.43 -9.61
CA ALA A 236 -3.52 -9.79 -9.09
C ALA A 236 -3.71 -10.87 -10.17
N SER A 237 -4.27 -10.53 -11.32
CA SER A 237 -4.62 -11.47 -12.38
C SER A 237 -3.41 -11.88 -13.26
N GLU A 238 -3.63 -12.90 -14.05
CA GLU A 238 -2.67 -13.33 -15.06
C GLU A 238 -2.50 -12.29 -16.18
N GLY A 239 -3.59 -11.61 -16.54
CA GLY A 239 -3.58 -10.54 -17.55
C GLY A 239 -2.68 -9.35 -17.21
N ALA A 240 -2.36 -9.14 -15.93
CA ALA A 240 -1.44 -8.10 -15.48
C ALA A 240 0.04 -8.54 -15.41
N GLY A 241 0.42 -9.70 -15.95
CA GLY A 241 1.79 -10.21 -15.89
C GLY A 241 2.86 -9.29 -16.51
N HIS A 242 2.46 -8.36 -17.37
CA HIS A 242 3.32 -7.34 -17.98
C HIS A 242 3.44 -6.06 -17.13
N VAL A 243 2.60 -5.89 -16.10
CA VAL A 243 2.57 -4.72 -15.22
C VAL A 243 3.41 -5.00 -13.99
N THR A 244 4.59 -4.39 -13.89
CA THR A 244 5.47 -4.55 -12.72
C THR A 244 6.28 -3.28 -12.46
N GLY A 245 6.59 -3.00 -11.19
CA GLY A 245 7.34 -1.83 -10.75
C GLY A 245 6.57 -0.52 -10.88
N GLN A 246 5.25 -0.55 -11.04
CA GLN A 246 4.43 0.64 -11.24
C GLN A 246 3.86 1.16 -9.92
N ILE A 247 3.51 2.45 -9.91
CA ILE A 247 2.90 3.13 -8.76
C ILE A 247 1.57 3.73 -9.21
N PHE A 248 0.49 3.20 -8.69
CA PHE A 248 -0.86 3.67 -9.01
C PHE A 248 -1.45 4.43 -7.83
N HIS A 249 -2.19 5.50 -8.11
CA HIS A 249 -3.09 6.12 -7.15
C HIS A 249 -4.52 5.94 -7.64
N GLN A 250 -5.41 5.57 -6.73
CA GLN A 250 -6.84 5.46 -7.02
C GLN A 250 -7.69 6.11 -5.94
N ARG A 251 -8.69 6.87 -6.39
CA ARG A 251 -9.69 7.52 -5.57
C ARG A 251 -11.05 7.46 -6.26
N GLY A 252 -11.98 6.65 -5.72
CA GLY A 252 -13.24 6.42 -6.42
C GLY A 252 -13.01 5.99 -7.87
N GLY A 253 -13.58 6.71 -8.83
CA GLY A 253 -13.42 6.46 -10.26
C GLY A 253 -12.12 7.04 -10.88
N GLU A 254 -11.30 7.73 -10.10
CA GLU A 254 -10.05 8.32 -10.60
C GLU A 254 -8.88 7.33 -10.46
N LEU A 255 -8.16 7.09 -11.55
CA LEU A 255 -6.97 6.25 -11.60
C LEU A 255 -5.81 7.04 -12.19
N SER A 256 -4.70 7.13 -11.45
CA SER A 256 -3.49 7.83 -11.86
C SER A 256 -2.27 6.91 -11.81
N LEU A 257 -1.38 7.06 -12.78
CA LEU A 257 -0.05 6.46 -12.79
C LEU A 257 0.97 7.51 -12.34
N TYR A 258 1.73 7.21 -11.29
CA TYR A 258 2.79 8.10 -10.81
C TYR A 258 4.09 7.88 -11.56
N GLY A 259 4.77 8.99 -11.86
CA GLY A 259 6.13 8.98 -12.40
C GLY A 259 7.13 8.37 -11.42
N GLN A 260 8.12 7.68 -11.96
CA GLN A 260 9.25 7.16 -11.18
C GLN A 260 10.33 8.24 -11.06
N PRO A 261 11.07 8.34 -9.93
CA PRO A 261 12.19 9.28 -9.83
C PRO A 261 13.19 9.09 -10.97
N ARG A 262 13.49 10.17 -11.68
CA ARG A 262 14.47 10.27 -12.75
C ARG A 262 15.17 11.62 -12.65
N PRO A 263 16.46 11.74 -13.04
CA PRO A 263 17.07 13.05 -13.21
C PRO A 263 16.25 13.90 -14.17
N THR A 264 15.89 15.10 -13.76
CA THR A 264 15.16 16.07 -14.60
C THR A 264 16.12 16.99 -15.36
N ARG A 265 17.31 17.22 -14.79
CA ARG A 265 18.39 17.98 -15.39
C ARG A 265 19.74 17.54 -14.86
N MET A 266 20.78 17.63 -15.67
CA MET A 266 22.17 17.40 -15.32
C MET A 266 23.02 18.60 -15.74
N VAL A 267 23.99 18.98 -14.91
CA VAL A 267 25.03 19.95 -15.22
C VAL A 267 26.40 19.30 -14.97
N HIS A 268 27.41 19.69 -15.74
CA HIS A 268 28.76 19.13 -15.66
C HIS A 268 29.80 20.24 -15.67
N HIS A 269 30.93 20.02 -14.97
CA HIS A 269 32.07 20.89 -14.97
C HIS A 269 33.35 20.03 -14.97
N ASP A 270 34.21 20.17 -16.00
CA ASP A 270 35.39 19.34 -16.26
C ASP A 270 36.41 19.34 -15.11
N GLY A 271 36.56 20.46 -14.41
CA GLY A 271 37.47 20.62 -13.28
C GLY A 271 36.91 20.14 -11.92
N GLY A 272 35.69 19.57 -11.91
CA GLY A 272 34.95 19.33 -10.67
C GLY A 272 34.30 20.60 -10.12
N TRP A 273 33.59 20.47 -9.01
CA TRP A 273 32.82 21.56 -8.40
C TRP A 273 33.49 22.09 -7.13
N THR A 274 33.57 23.41 -6.98
CA THR A 274 33.76 24.08 -5.71
C THR A 274 32.44 24.62 -5.19
N PRO A 275 32.29 24.93 -3.87
CA PRO A 275 31.07 25.54 -3.34
C PRO A 275 30.68 26.83 -4.09
N GLU A 276 31.64 27.66 -4.48
CA GLU A 276 31.45 28.88 -5.19
C GLU A 276 30.91 28.62 -6.61
N LEU A 277 31.53 27.71 -7.36
CA LEU A 277 31.06 27.31 -8.70
C LEU A 277 29.65 26.68 -8.65
N ILE A 278 29.34 25.95 -7.58
CA ILE A 278 27.97 25.42 -7.38
C ILE A 278 26.99 26.58 -7.23
N ALA A 279 27.31 27.58 -6.40
CA ALA A 279 26.44 28.73 -6.17
C ALA A 279 26.27 29.59 -7.43
N GLU A 280 27.37 29.82 -8.15
CA GLU A 280 27.39 30.76 -9.30
C GLU A 280 26.85 30.14 -10.61
N SER A 281 27.00 28.83 -10.78
CA SER A 281 26.68 28.15 -12.05
C SER A 281 25.68 27.03 -11.95
N ALA A 282 25.91 26.05 -11.04
CA ALA A 282 25.09 24.85 -10.97
C ALA A 282 23.68 25.17 -10.44
N MET A 283 23.58 25.92 -9.32
CA MET A 283 22.27 26.24 -8.72
C MET A 283 21.38 27.05 -9.67
N PRO A 284 21.80 28.15 -10.26
CA PRO A 284 20.96 28.88 -11.23
C PRO A 284 20.50 28.03 -12.41
N ALA A 285 21.30 27.06 -12.83
CA ALA A 285 20.93 26.14 -13.90
C ALA A 285 19.92 25.08 -13.47
N LEU A 286 19.88 24.66 -12.20
CA LEU A 286 18.99 23.63 -11.65
C LEU A 286 17.68 24.20 -11.09
N GLU A 287 17.71 25.40 -10.49
CA GLU A 287 16.56 26.06 -9.85
C GLU A 287 15.26 26.06 -10.67
N PRO A 288 15.28 26.30 -12.01
CA PRO A 288 14.05 26.25 -12.81
C PRO A 288 13.35 24.89 -12.84
N GLN A 289 14.01 23.84 -12.35
CA GLN A 289 13.47 22.47 -12.24
C GLN A 289 13.13 22.06 -10.80
N PHE A 290 13.24 22.98 -9.83
CA PHE A 290 12.86 22.69 -8.45
C PHE A 290 11.35 22.52 -8.34
N PHE A 291 10.95 21.54 -7.54
CA PHE A 291 9.54 21.31 -7.25
C PHE A 291 9.14 22.08 -6.00
N ASP A 292 7.96 22.68 -6.03
CA ASP A 292 7.35 23.24 -4.84
C ASP A 292 7.03 22.15 -3.82
N ILE A 293 7.19 22.47 -2.53
CA ILE A 293 6.78 21.58 -1.44
C ILE A 293 5.25 21.64 -1.33
N ALA A 294 4.58 20.70 -1.97
CA ALA A 294 3.15 20.56 -1.96
C ALA A 294 2.75 19.25 -1.24
N ASN A 295 1.74 19.31 -0.39
CA ASN A 295 1.18 18.10 0.24
C ASN A 295 0.20 17.39 -0.72
N SER A 296 -0.20 16.17 -0.36
CA SER A 296 -1.09 15.35 -1.18
C SER A 296 -2.44 16.02 -1.51
N ARG A 297 -2.93 16.92 -0.65
CA ARG A 297 -4.17 17.65 -0.88
C ARG A 297 -4.02 18.74 -1.97
N ALA A 298 -2.87 19.39 -2.03
CA ALA A 298 -2.60 20.40 -3.06
C ALA A 298 -2.40 19.79 -4.46
N VAL A 299 -1.79 18.60 -4.52
CA VAL A 299 -1.56 17.88 -5.79
C VAL A 299 -2.82 17.17 -6.29
N HIS A 300 -3.66 16.69 -5.37
CA HIS A 300 -4.94 16.03 -5.68
C HIS A 300 -6.13 16.80 -5.07
N PRO A 301 -6.44 18.00 -5.54
CA PRO A 301 -7.49 18.84 -4.95
C PRO A 301 -8.90 18.23 -5.08
N GLY A 302 -9.07 17.26 -5.94
CA GLY A 302 -10.33 16.74 -6.41
C GLY A 302 -10.68 17.39 -7.76
N LEU A 303 -11.24 16.60 -8.68
CA LEU A 303 -11.80 17.20 -9.87
C LEU A 303 -13.04 18.02 -9.46
N PRO A 304 -13.24 19.23 -10.03
CA PRO A 304 -14.51 19.93 -9.88
C PRO A 304 -15.63 19.02 -10.40
N MET A 305 -16.77 19.09 -9.76
CA MET A 305 -17.95 18.38 -10.23
C MET A 305 -18.47 19.06 -11.48
N ASN A 306 -18.49 18.34 -12.60
CA ASN A 306 -19.34 18.68 -13.72
C ASN A 306 -20.75 18.14 -13.49
#